data_e14d2ce5ed9a89d88649cf104636095c
#
_entry.id   e14d2ce5ed9a89d88649cf104636095c
#
_cell.length_a   1.000
_cell.length_b   1.000
_cell.length_c   1.000
_cell.angle_alpha   90.00
_cell.angle_beta   90.00
_cell.angle_gamma   90.00
#
_symmetry.space_group_name_H-M   'P 1'
#
loop_
_entity.id
_entity.type
_entity.pdbx_description
1 polymer ?
#
loop_
_entity_poly.entity_id
_entity_poly.type
_entity_poly.pdbx_seq_one_letter_code
_entity_poly.pdbx_strand_id
1 'polypeptide(L)'
;SLALDRTLIVEKVTKGGQLEAFSFTPPDPDSYFPPTKLEYNPEKAKELLKKSGYSSDTLPTIDLLYNTSEGHQKLAQAIQQMWKTTLGIDVTLTNTDWKVYLARQSIGDFQIARAGWIGDYIDPKSFLDMMVTGRGNNQTGWSNKEYDNLLVKASNSTSQQERFNYFYEAEKILIDEMPIIPIYTYTRIYMLHEDVQGWGNNILDSRPYQFVYLENKN
;
A
#
# COMPACT_ATOMS: atom_id res chain seq x y z
N SER A 1 3.38 6.00 -10.34
CA SER A 1 2.12 5.28 -10.14
C SER A 1 1.43 4.94 -11.45
N LEU A 2 1.13 5.91 -12.31
CA LEU A 2 0.38 5.73 -13.58
C LEU A 2 1.02 4.74 -14.57
N ALA A 3 2.32 4.47 -14.47
CA ALA A 3 3.04 3.50 -15.32
C ALA A 3 3.10 2.08 -14.70
N LEU A 4 2.38 1.83 -13.61
CA LEU A 4 2.34 0.52 -12.97
C LEU A 4 1.02 -0.19 -13.28
N ASP A 5 1.12 -1.28 -14.02
CA ASP A 5 0.00 -2.17 -14.31
C ASP A 5 -0.24 -3.10 -13.11
N ARG A 6 -1.20 -2.73 -12.27
CA ARG A 6 -1.55 -3.47 -11.04
C ARG A 6 -2.19 -4.82 -11.36
N THR A 7 -2.98 -4.88 -12.42
CA THR A 7 -3.57 -6.14 -12.89
C THR A 7 -2.48 -7.15 -13.23
N LEU A 8 -1.49 -6.73 -14.02
CA LEU A 8 -0.35 -7.59 -14.35
C LEU A 8 0.42 -8.03 -13.09
N ILE A 9 0.60 -7.13 -12.10
CA ILE A 9 1.29 -7.46 -10.85
C ILE A 9 0.52 -8.54 -10.09
N VAL A 10 -0.78 -8.36 -9.86
CA VAL A 10 -1.56 -9.33 -9.04
C VAL A 10 -1.76 -10.67 -9.74
N GLU A 11 -1.97 -10.66 -11.05
CA GLU A 11 -2.23 -11.88 -11.81
C GLU A 11 -0.98 -12.68 -12.16
N LYS A 12 0.14 -12.01 -12.48
CA LYS A 12 1.33 -12.67 -13.05
C LYS A 12 2.52 -12.69 -12.10
N VAL A 13 2.64 -11.72 -11.20
CA VAL A 13 3.79 -11.61 -10.29
C VAL A 13 3.47 -12.21 -8.93
N THR A 14 2.45 -11.72 -8.24
CA THR A 14 2.14 -12.19 -6.88
C THR A 14 1.36 -13.50 -6.87
N LYS A 15 0.35 -13.66 -7.72
CA LYS A 15 -0.44 -14.90 -7.92
C LYS A 15 -1.08 -15.49 -6.63
N GLY A 16 -1.21 -14.69 -5.59
CA GLY A 16 -1.72 -15.12 -4.29
C GLY A 16 -3.14 -14.62 -4.00
N GLY A 17 -3.92 -14.29 -5.03
CA GLY A 17 -5.26 -13.76 -4.87
C GLY A 17 -5.31 -12.32 -4.33
N GLN A 18 -4.17 -11.61 -4.34
CA GLN A 18 -4.12 -10.20 -3.98
C GLN A 18 -5.07 -9.38 -4.84
N LEU A 19 -5.63 -8.32 -4.26
CA LEU A 19 -6.49 -7.39 -4.97
C LEU A 19 -5.70 -6.13 -5.35
N GLU A 20 -5.95 -5.58 -6.51
CA GLU A 20 -5.37 -4.30 -6.92
C GLU A 20 -5.69 -3.20 -5.90
N ALA A 21 -4.70 -2.41 -5.51
CA ALA A 21 -4.92 -1.26 -4.64
C ALA A 21 -4.86 0.04 -5.44
N PHE A 22 -5.96 0.76 -5.46
CA PHE A 22 -6.12 2.05 -6.13
C PHE A 22 -6.24 3.22 -5.15
N SER A 23 -6.20 2.91 -3.86
CA SER A 23 -6.24 3.80 -2.71
C SER A 23 -5.31 3.24 -1.64
N PHE A 24 -5.01 4.02 -0.63
CA PHE A 24 -4.20 3.53 0.49
C PHE A 24 -5.04 2.68 1.47
N THR A 25 -6.21 3.20 1.83
CA THR A 25 -7.15 2.44 2.65
C THR A 25 -7.79 1.33 1.82
N PRO A 26 -7.70 0.06 2.22
CA PRO A 26 -8.46 -1.01 1.57
C PRO A 26 -9.96 -0.72 1.63
N PRO A 27 -10.71 -1.02 0.56
CA PRO A 27 -12.15 -0.88 0.57
C PRO A 27 -12.76 -1.88 1.56
N ASP A 28 -13.71 -1.41 2.37
CA ASP A 28 -14.58 -2.24 3.19
C ASP A 28 -15.99 -2.19 2.61
N PRO A 29 -16.48 -3.27 1.97
CA PRO A 29 -17.78 -3.28 1.31
C PRO A 29 -18.95 -2.95 2.23
N ASP A 30 -18.79 -3.22 3.54
CA ASP A 30 -19.85 -3.01 4.52
C ASP A 30 -19.85 -1.61 5.13
N SER A 31 -18.78 -0.83 4.94
CA SER A 31 -18.67 0.48 5.61
C SER A 31 -17.98 1.57 4.76
N TYR A 32 -16.72 1.41 4.41
CA TYR A 32 -15.91 2.46 3.81
C TYR A 32 -15.42 2.09 2.42
N PHE A 33 -15.74 2.90 1.45
CA PHE A 33 -15.26 2.72 0.08
C PHE A 33 -14.49 3.98 -0.38
N PRO A 34 -13.15 3.92 -0.52
CA PRO A 34 -12.38 5.08 -0.94
C PRO A 34 -12.84 5.64 -2.29
N PRO A 35 -13.08 6.96 -2.40
CA PRO A 35 -13.61 7.56 -3.62
C PRO A 35 -12.55 7.75 -4.71
N THR A 36 -11.29 7.67 -4.32
CA THR A 36 -10.15 7.89 -5.22
C THR A 36 -9.75 6.60 -5.90
N LYS A 37 -9.49 6.68 -7.19
CA LYS A 37 -9.01 5.55 -7.97
C LYS A 37 -7.78 5.96 -8.77
N LEU A 38 -6.66 5.33 -8.47
CA LEU A 38 -5.46 5.44 -9.30
C LEU A 38 -5.72 4.76 -10.64
N GLU A 39 -5.26 5.40 -11.71
CA GLU A 39 -5.35 4.85 -13.06
C GLU A 39 -4.04 4.18 -13.47
N TYR A 40 -4.14 3.17 -14.34
CA TYR A 40 -3.05 2.77 -15.20
C TYR A 40 -3.15 3.57 -16.49
N ASN A 41 -2.24 4.53 -16.68
CA ASN A 41 -2.25 5.43 -17.85
C ASN A 41 -0.82 5.78 -18.26
N PRO A 42 -0.17 4.89 -19.03
CA PRO A 42 1.21 5.07 -19.48
C PRO A 42 1.46 6.38 -20.25
N GLU A 43 0.51 6.79 -21.07
CA GLU A 43 0.66 8.00 -21.88
C GLU A 43 0.64 9.26 -21.01
N LYS A 44 -0.28 9.34 -20.05
CA LYS A 44 -0.29 10.41 -19.05
C LYS A 44 0.97 10.41 -18.18
N ALA A 45 1.49 9.22 -17.86
CA ALA A 45 2.77 9.10 -17.13
C ALA A 45 3.95 9.71 -17.90
N LYS A 46 4.05 9.44 -19.21
CA LYS A 46 5.07 10.04 -20.10
C LYS A 46 4.92 11.56 -20.20
N GLU A 47 3.67 12.01 -20.34
CA GLU A 47 3.38 13.45 -20.41
C GLU A 47 3.80 14.17 -19.12
N LEU A 48 3.49 13.62 -17.95
CA LEU A 48 3.87 14.18 -16.65
C LEU A 48 5.38 14.18 -16.45
N LEU A 49 6.07 13.11 -16.84
CA LEU A 49 7.53 13.06 -16.80
C LEU A 49 8.13 14.18 -17.65
N LYS A 50 7.64 14.36 -18.87
CA LYS A 50 8.08 15.46 -19.73
C LYS A 50 7.79 16.84 -19.14
N LYS A 51 6.62 17.03 -18.54
CA LYS A 51 6.23 18.29 -17.87
C LYS A 51 7.08 18.60 -16.64
N SER A 52 7.61 17.58 -15.95
CA SER A 52 8.50 17.77 -14.81
C SER A 52 9.89 18.31 -15.19
N GLY A 53 10.20 18.41 -16.47
CA GLY A 53 11.50 18.84 -16.96
C GLY A 53 12.57 17.75 -16.98
N TYR A 54 12.22 16.52 -16.62
CA TYR A 54 13.10 15.35 -16.69
C TYR A 54 12.83 14.54 -17.96
N SER A 55 13.87 13.89 -18.43
CA SER A 55 13.82 12.82 -19.44
C SER A 55 14.50 11.58 -18.89
N SER A 56 14.41 10.46 -19.62
CA SER A 56 15.15 9.24 -19.29
C SER A 56 16.66 9.49 -19.10
N ASP A 57 17.22 10.44 -19.86
CA ASP A 57 18.66 10.73 -19.87
C ASP A 57 19.08 11.71 -18.77
N THR A 58 18.16 12.49 -18.24
CA THR A 58 18.42 13.54 -17.24
C THR A 58 17.92 13.19 -15.84
N LEU A 59 17.02 12.18 -15.74
CA LEU A 59 16.56 11.70 -14.43
C LEU A 59 17.68 10.91 -13.76
N PRO A 60 18.07 11.25 -12.53
CA PRO A 60 19.04 10.44 -11.79
C PRO A 60 18.48 9.02 -11.58
N THR A 61 19.38 8.05 -11.51
CA THR A 61 19.00 6.67 -11.18
C THR A 61 18.27 6.63 -9.85
N ILE A 62 17.11 5.99 -9.85
CA ILE A 62 16.26 5.83 -8.67
C ILE A 62 16.62 4.52 -7.97
N ASP A 63 16.80 4.55 -6.66
CA ASP A 63 16.98 3.35 -5.85
C ASP A 63 15.66 2.89 -5.23
N LEU A 64 15.33 1.62 -5.41
CA LEU A 64 14.20 0.93 -4.79
C LEU A 64 14.69 -0.05 -3.73
N LEU A 65 14.53 0.35 -2.46
CA LEU A 65 14.87 -0.46 -1.30
C LEU A 65 13.77 -1.47 -1.00
N TYR A 66 14.15 -2.74 -0.75
CA TYR A 66 13.23 -3.78 -0.27
C TYR A 66 13.93 -4.76 0.66
N ASN A 67 13.18 -5.37 1.58
CA ASN A 67 13.68 -6.40 2.45
C ASN A 67 13.71 -7.77 1.75
N THR A 68 14.66 -8.61 2.15
CA THR A 68 14.86 -9.96 1.59
C THR A 68 13.58 -10.80 1.69
N SER A 69 13.05 -11.13 0.53
CA SER A 69 11.91 -12.02 0.30
C SER A 69 11.82 -12.29 -1.18
N GLU A 70 11.55 -13.52 -1.57
CA GLU A 70 11.38 -13.89 -2.98
C GLU A 70 10.23 -13.11 -3.64
N GLY A 71 9.11 -12.96 -2.93
CA GLY A 71 7.96 -12.18 -3.41
C GLY A 71 8.28 -10.70 -3.59
N HIS A 72 9.02 -10.10 -2.66
CA HIS A 72 9.42 -8.70 -2.76
C HIS A 72 10.42 -8.45 -3.89
N GLN A 73 11.34 -9.38 -4.11
CA GLN A 73 12.28 -9.33 -5.22
C GLN A 73 11.54 -9.36 -6.57
N LYS A 74 10.62 -10.31 -6.75
CA LYS A 74 9.80 -10.40 -7.97
C LYS A 74 8.99 -9.12 -8.22
N LEU A 75 8.39 -8.58 -7.17
CA LEU A 75 7.65 -7.32 -7.25
C LEU A 75 8.55 -6.14 -7.65
N ALA A 76 9.71 -5.99 -7.00
CA ALA A 76 10.66 -4.92 -7.29
C ALA A 76 11.18 -5.01 -8.74
N GLN A 77 11.49 -6.20 -9.23
CA GLN A 77 11.89 -6.44 -10.63
C GLN A 77 10.77 -6.10 -11.62
N ALA A 78 9.53 -6.44 -11.29
CA ALA A 78 8.38 -6.11 -12.14
C ALA A 78 8.19 -4.58 -12.24
N ILE A 79 8.27 -3.87 -11.12
CA ILE A 79 8.19 -2.39 -11.07
C ILE A 79 9.34 -1.76 -11.87
N GLN A 80 10.57 -2.20 -11.66
CA GLN A 80 11.75 -1.78 -12.40
C GLN A 80 11.53 -1.93 -13.91
N GLN A 81 11.05 -3.10 -14.35
CA GLN A 81 10.80 -3.36 -15.77
C GLN A 81 9.67 -2.50 -16.34
N MET A 82 8.57 -2.31 -15.60
CA MET A 82 7.46 -1.45 -16.04
C MET A 82 7.91 0.00 -16.22
N TRP A 83 8.67 0.55 -15.28
CA TRP A 83 9.19 1.92 -15.41
C TRP A 83 10.23 2.03 -16.51
N LYS A 84 11.10 1.03 -16.70
CA LYS A 84 12.05 1.02 -17.82
C LYS A 84 11.34 0.98 -19.17
N THR A 85 10.38 0.08 -19.33
CA THR A 85 9.65 -0.09 -20.61
C THR A 85 8.77 1.11 -20.93
N THR A 86 8.07 1.65 -19.93
CA THR A 86 7.08 2.72 -20.14
C THR A 86 7.71 4.11 -20.19
N LEU A 87 8.66 4.39 -19.30
CA LEU A 87 9.20 5.73 -19.06
C LEU A 87 10.67 5.86 -19.42
N GLY A 88 11.37 4.77 -19.72
CA GLY A 88 12.82 4.77 -19.93
C GLY A 88 13.65 4.96 -18.65
N ILE A 89 13.02 4.94 -17.47
CA ILE A 89 13.68 5.22 -16.19
C ILE A 89 14.51 4.02 -15.75
N ASP A 90 15.75 4.30 -15.33
CA ASP A 90 16.61 3.32 -14.70
C ASP A 90 16.41 3.30 -13.18
N VAL A 91 16.19 2.10 -12.66
CA VAL A 91 15.97 1.86 -11.23
C VAL A 91 16.99 0.83 -10.75
N THR A 92 17.71 1.13 -9.69
CA THR A 92 18.51 0.14 -8.96
C THR A 92 17.64 -0.56 -7.92
N LEU A 93 17.96 -1.81 -7.64
CA LEU A 93 17.24 -2.61 -6.66
C LEU A 93 18.16 -2.92 -5.48
N THR A 94 17.88 -2.33 -4.32
CA THR A 94 18.66 -2.55 -3.11
C THR A 94 17.95 -3.51 -2.18
N ASN A 95 18.50 -4.73 -2.08
CA ASN A 95 18.04 -5.77 -1.16
C ASN A 95 18.81 -5.71 0.16
N THR A 96 18.11 -5.72 1.29
CA THR A 96 18.71 -5.81 2.62
C THR A 96 17.94 -6.81 3.50
N ASP A 97 18.60 -7.33 4.53
CA ASP A 97 17.91 -8.08 5.57
C ASP A 97 16.89 -7.22 6.31
N TRP A 98 15.93 -7.86 6.99
CA TRP A 98 14.83 -7.18 7.66
C TRP A 98 15.26 -6.12 8.66
N LYS A 99 16.29 -6.39 9.46
CA LYS A 99 16.76 -5.47 10.50
C LYS A 99 17.39 -4.21 9.89
N VAL A 100 18.26 -4.38 8.91
CA VAL A 100 18.88 -3.27 8.17
C VAL A 100 17.82 -2.47 7.42
N TYR A 101 16.86 -3.14 6.77
CA TYR A 101 15.75 -2.50 6.09
C TYR A 101 14.95 -1.59 7.02
N LEU A 102 14.55 -2.07 8.21
CA LEU A 102 13.84 -1.26 9.20
C LEU A 102 14.65 -0.07 9.69
N ALA A 103 15.96 -0.28 9.94
CA ALA A 103 16.85 0.80 10.37
C ALA A 103 16.94 1.91 9.30
N ARG A 104 17.12 1.53 8.04
CA ARG A 104 17.14 2.49 6.91
C ARG A 104 15.83 3.24 6.76
N GLN A 105 14.68 2.56 6.84
CA GLN A 105 13.38 3.21 6.79
C GLN A 105 13.18 4.20 7.92
N SER A 106 13.57 3.84 9.16
CA SER A 106 13.34 4.69 10.34
C SER A 106 14.11 6.02 10.31
N ILE A 107 15.21 6.08 9.56
CA ILE A 107 16.02 7.31 9.40
C ILE A 107 15.81 7.98 8.03
N GLY A 108 14.91 7.46 7.19
CA GLY A 108 14.65 8.02 5.86
C GLY A 108 15.76 7.78 4.83
N ASP A 109 16.62 6.76 5.04
CA ASP A 109 17.72 6.42 4.12
C ASP A 109 17.22 5.57 2.94
N PHE A 110 16.37 6.15 2.11
CA PHE A 110 15.88 5.57 0.86
C PHE A 110 15.30 6.65 -0.06
N GLN A 111 15.29 6.40 -1.36
CA GLN A 111 14.52 7.21 -2.31
C GLN A 111 13.11 6.65 -2.48
N ILE A 112 13.02 5.35 -2.74
CA ILE A 112 11.76 4.60 -2.74
C ILE A 112 11.99 3.33 -1.90
N ALA A 113 11.05 3.03 -1.01
CA ALA A 113 11.08 1.79 -0.24
C ALA A 113 9.79 1.00 -0.43
N ARG A 114 9.92 -0.31 -0.64
CA ARG A 114 8.78 -1.22 -0.60
C ARG A 114 8.27 -1.28 0.82
N ALA A 115 7.01 -1.01 1.07
CA ALA A 115 6.41 -1.12 2.39
C ALA A 115 5.09 -1.89 2.35
N GLY A 116 4.55 -2.20 3.49
CA GLY A 116 3.22 -2.78 3.65
C GLY A 116 2.67 -2.44 5.03
N TRP A 117 1.36 -2.35 5.14
CA TRP A 117 0.66 -2.10 6.38
C TRP A 117 -0.49 -3.08 6.56
N ILE A 118 -0.65 -3.58 7.76
CA ILE A 118 -1.81 -4.36 8.18
C ILE A 118 -2.53 -3.51 9.23
N GLY A 119 -3.82 -3.24 9.01
CA GLY A 119 -4.60 -2.42 9.93
C GLY A 119 -4.70 -3.06 11.32
N ASP A 120 -4.56 -2.25 12.36
CA ASP A 120 -4.68 -2.71 13.75
C ASP A 120 -6.15 -2.93 14.15
N TYR A 121 -7.08 -2.28 13.46
CA TYR A 121 -8.53 -2.38 13.67
C TYR A 121 -9.28 -2.04 12.38
N ILE A 122 -10.56 -2.45 12.31
CA ILE A 122 -11.42 -2.28 11.13
C ILE A 122 -11.94 -0.84 11.09
N ASP A 123 -11.11 0.08 10.60
CA ASP A 123 -11.46 1.48 10.41
C ASP A 123 -10.44 2.15 9.46
N PRO A 124 -10.86 3.07 8.59
CA PRO A 124 -9.96 3.81 7.70
C PRO A 124 -8.83 4.52 8.44
N LYS A 125 -9.08 4.96 9.66
CA LYS A 125 -8.09 5.64 10.49
C LYS A 125 -6.85 4.77 10.76
N SER A 126 -7.00 3.44 10.86
CA SER A 126 -5.87 2.52 11.05
C SER A 126 -4.85 2.59 9.91
N PHE A 127 -5.27 3.06 8.75
CA PHE A 127 -4.41 3.30 7.59
C PHE A 127 -4.00 4.77 7.51
N LEU A 128 -4.93 5.69 7.51
CA LEU A 128 -4.67 7.11 7.28
C LEU A 128 -3.82 7.75 8.39
N ASP A 129 -3.94 7.32 9.64
CA ASP A 129 -3.08 7.80 10.75
C ASP A 129 -1.59 7.55 10.51
N MET A 130 -1.22 6.57 9.66
CA MET A 130 0.18 6.33 9.30
C MET A 130 0.86 7.55 8.68
N MET A 131 0.10 8.35 7.92
CA MET A 131 0.66 9.44 7.12
C MET A 131 0.57 10.81 7.81
N VAL A 132 0.10 10.85 9.07
CA VAL A 132 0.07 12.09 9.87
C VAL A 132 1.49 12.62 10.06
N THR A 133 1.63 13.93 9.90
CA THR A 133 2.91 14.65 10.05
C THR A 133 3.59 14.32 11.37
N GLY A 134 4.86 13.91 11.30
CA GLY A 134 5.70 13.66 12.47
C GLY A 134 5.35 12.41 13.29
N ARG A 135 4.39 11.58 12.84
CA ARG A 135 4.14 10.29 13.48
C ARG A 135 5.20 9.26 13.11
N GLY A 136 5.50 8.34 14.04
CA GLY A 136 6.57 7.36 13.89
C GLY A 136 6.39 6.37 12.73
N ASN A 137 5.17 6.18 12.24
CA ASN A 137 4.89 5.31 11.09
C ASN A 137 5.02 6.06 9.75
N ASN A 138 4.99 7.40 9.74
CA ASN A 138 5.25 8.20 8.56
C ASN A 138 6.76 8.33 8.33
N GLN A 139 7.31 7.40 7.60
CA GLN A 139 8.75 7.35 7.28
C GLN A 139 9.11 8.05 5.97
N THR A 140 8.12 8.65 5.30
CA THR A 140 8.32 9.31 4.00
C THR A 140 8.85 10.72 4.12
N GLY A 141 8.77 11.33 5.30
CA GLY A 141 9.04 12.76 5.51
C GLY A 141 7.96 13.69 4.95
N TRP A 142 6.90 13.14 4.34
CA TRP A 142 5.79 13.92 3.85
C TRP A 142 5.01 14.57 5.01
N SER A 143 4.54 15.79 4.77
CA SER A 143 3.70 16.52 5.71
C SER A 143 2.67 17.35 4.97
N ASN A 144 1.43 17.32 5.44
CA ASN A 144 0.36 18.15 4.92
C ASN A 144 -0.59 18.54 6.05
N LYS A 145 -0.63 19.83 6.35
CA LYS A 145 -1.43 20.36 7.46
C LYS A 145 -2.93 20.19 7.25
N GLU A 146 -3.41 20.24 6.01
CA GLU A 146 -4.82 20.04 5.70
C GLU A 146 -5.21 18.58 5.93
N TYR A 147 -4.37 17.64 5.48
CA TYR A 147 -4.51 16.22 5.78
C TYR A 147 -4.62 15.95 7.27
N ASP A 148 -3.67 16.47 8.06
CA ASP A 148 -3.66 16.31 9.52
C ASP A 148 -4.94 16.85 10.17
N ASN A 149 -5.40 18.03 9.73
CA ASN A 149 -6.63 18.64 10.22
C ASN A 149 -7.87 17.81 9.89
N LEU A 150 -7.93 17.21 8.71
CA LEU A 150 -9.04 16.34 8.32
C LEU A 150 -9.13 15.12 9.22
N LEU A 151 -7.99 14.50 9.58
CA LEU A 151 -7.98 13.35 10.50
C LEU A 151 -8.40 13.75 11.93
N VAL A 152 -8.03 14.95 12.37
CA VAL A 152 -8.52 15.52 13.66
C VAL A 152 -10.03 15.72 13.61
N LYS A 153 -10.57 16.31 12.54
CA LYS A 153 -12.02 16.49 12.35
C LYS A 153 -12.74 15.14 12.33
N ALA A 154 -12.24 14.18 11.58
CA ALA A 154 -12.80 12.83 11.54
C ALA A 154 -12.84 12.17 12.93
N SER A 155 -11.81 12.38 13.74
CA SER A 155 -11.74 11.82 15.10
C SER A 155 -12.73 12.47 16.08
N ASN A 156 -13.14 13.71 15.82
CA ASN A 156 -14.06 14.48 16.68
C ASN A 156 -15.51 14.45 16.17
N SER A 157 -15.77 13.91 14.97
CA SER A 157 -17.12 13.81 14.43
C SER A 157 -17.93 12.73 15.13
N THR A 158 -19.19 13.05 15.46
CA THR A 158 -20.18 12.11 16.00
C THR A 158 -21.03 11.45 14.91
N SER A 159 -20.96 11.96 13.68
CA SER A 159 -21.65 11.43 12.51
C SER A 159 -20.70 10.54 11.71
N GLN A 160 -21.08 9.29 11.48
CA GLN A 160 -20.30 8.37 10.64
C GLN A 160 -20.13 8.89 9.21
N GLN A 161 -21.19 9.45 8.64
CA GLN A 161 -21.14 10.00 7.27
C GLN A 161 -20.19 11.20 7.18
N GLU A 162 -20.25 12.11 8.13
CA GLU A 162 -19.34 13.26 8.17
C GLU A 162 -17.90 12.81 8.39
N ARG A 163 -17.68 11.85 9.28
CA ARG A 163 -16.37 11.25 9.55
C ARG A 163 -15.79 10.62 8.29
N PHE A 164 -16.56 9.87 7.54
CA PHE A 164 -16.11 9.27 6.28
C PHE A 164 -15.82 10.32 5.20
N ASN A 165 -16.58 11.41 5.15
CA ASN A 165 -16.28 12.51 4.24
C ASN A 165 -14.91 13.13 4.52
N TYR A 166 -14.53 13.32 5.79
CA TYR A 166 -13.18 13.79 6.15
C TYR A 166 -12.09 12.79 5.73
N PHE A 167 -12.32 11.49 5.88
CA PHE A 167 -11.39 10.48 5.39
C PHE A 167 -11.29 10.48 3.87
N TYR A 168 -12.38 10.70 3.16
CA TYR A 168 -12.38 10.81 1.70
C TYR A 168 -11.52 11.99 1.22
N GLU A 169 -11.67 13.14 1.83
CA GLU A 169 -10.85 14.30 1.47
C GLU A 169 -9.37 14.07 1.84
N ALA A 170 -9.07 13.46 2.97
CA ALA A 170 -7.72 13.10 3.35
C ALA A 170 -7.08 12.08 2.37
N GLU A 171 -7.81 11.03 2.02
CA GLU A 171 -7.37 10.03 1.03
C GLU A 171 -7.06 10.68 -0.33
N LYS A 172 -7.88 11.63 -0.75
CA LYS A 172 -7.68 12.37 -1.99
C LYS A 172 -6.37 13.17 -1.97
N ILE A 173 -6.10 13.91 -0.90
CA ILE A 173 -4.83 14.64 -0.74
C ILE A 173 -3.65 13.66 -0.82
N LEU A 174 -3.74 12.54 -0.12
CA LEU A 174 -2.69 11.53 -0.09
C LEU A 174 -2.40 10.94 -1.48
N ILE A 175 -3.45 10.67 -2.25
CA ILE A 175 -3.32 10.12 -3.60
C ILE A 175 -2.88 11.18 -4.61
N ASP A 176 -3.27 12.44 -4.45
CA ASP A 176 -2.86 13.53 -5.34
C ASP A 176 -1.37 13.90 -5.13
N GLU A 177 -0.89 13.94 -3.88
CA GLU A 177 0.51 14.26 -3.56
C GLU A 177 1.44 13.05 -3.61
N MET A 178 0.90 11.84 -3.58
CA MET A 178 1.58 10.56 -3.83
C MET A 178 2.85 10.31 -2.99
N PRO A 179 2.85 10.53 -1.66
CA PRO A 179 3.99 10.11 -0.83
C PRO A 179 4.15 8.60 -0.76
N ILE A 180 3.12 7.88 -1.12
CA ILE A 180 3.07 6.42 -1.25
C ILE A 180 2.45 6.02 -2.58
N ILE A 181 2.79 4.84 -3.07
CA ILE A 181 2.23 4.25 -4.30
C ILE A 181 1.52 2.95 -3.91
N PRO A 182 0.20 2.94 -3.70
CA PRO A 182 -0.56 1.72 -3.48
C PRO A 182 -0.42 0.77 -4.66
N ILE A 183 -0.13 -0.50 -4.40
CA ILE A 183 0.07 -1.51 -5.43
C ILE A 183 -1.00 -2.59 -5.35
N TYR A 184 -1.12 -3.26 -4.20
CA TYR A 184 -2.12 -4.28 -3.97
C TYR A 184 -2.49 -4.39 -2.48
N THR A 185 -3.68 -4.89 -2.24
CA THR A 185 -4.13 -5.29 -0.91
C THR A 185 -3.76 -6.74 -0.67
N TYR A 186 -3.16 -7.02 0.50
CA TYR A 186 -2.80 -8.36 0.90
C TYR A 186 -4.00 -9.28 1.04
N THR A 187 -3.78 -10.53 0.72
CA THR A 187 -4.68 -11.64 1.03
C THR A 187 -3.94 -12.68 1.85
N ARG A 188 -4.67 -13.45 2.61
CA ARG A 188 -4.12 -14.60 3.34
C ARG A 188 -4.54 -15.88 2.65
N ILE A 189 -3.55 -16.72 2.35
CA ILE A 189 -3.74 -18.05 1.78
C ILE A 189 -3.41 -19.05 2.88
N TYR A 190 -4.32 -19.97 3.12
CA TYR A 190 -4.11 -21.06 4.06
C TYR A 190 -4.77 -22.34 3.55
N MET A 191 -4.25 -23.48 4.00
CA MET A 191 -4.85 -24.77 3.80
C MET A 191 -5.44 -25.23 5.15
N LEU A 192 -6.69 -25.64 5.13
CA LEU A 192 -7.41 -26.07 6.33
C LEU A 192 -7.86 -27.50 6.15
N HIS A 193 -7.56 -28.37 7.13
CA HIS A 193 -8.10 -29.73 7.14
C HIS A 193 -9.61 -29.66 7.38
N GLU A 194 -10.36 -30.56 6.75
CA GLU A 194 -11.84 -30.57 6.83
C GLU A 194 -12.40 -30.73 8.25
N ASP A 195 -11.66 -31.40 9.14
CA ASP A 195 -12.05 -31.59 10.54
C ASP A 195 -11.82 -30.32 11.40
N VAL A 196 -11.16 -29.31 10.90
CA VAL A 196 -10.93 -28.06 11.66
C VAL A 196 -12.14 -27.16 11.54
N GLN A 197 -12.79 -26.91 12.67
CA GLN A 197 -13.96 -26.04 12.79
C GLN A 197 -13.66 -24.78 13.58
N GLY A 198 -14.52 -23.75 13.44
CA GLY A 198 -14.35 -22.47 14.13
C GLY A 198 -13.30 -21.54 13.51
N TRP A 199 -12.70 -21.92 12.36
CA TRP A 199 -11.75 -21.10 11.64
C TRP A 199 -12.48 -20.03 10.81
N GLY A 200 -12.78 -18.88 11.43
CA GLY A 200 -13.46 -17.78 10.76
C GLY A 200 -12.52 -16.92 9.92
N ASN A 201 -13.01 -16.46 8.78
CA ASN A 201 -12.34 -15.41 8.01
C ASN A 201 -12.66 -14.04 8.61
N ASN A 202 -11.64 -13.19 8.75
CA ASN A 202 -11.83 -11.80 9.10
C ASN A 202 -10.74 -10.91 8.47
N ILE A 203 -11.05 -9.64 8.29
CA ILE A 203 -10.20 -8.68 7.60
C ILE A 203 -8.88 -8.40 8.34
N LEU A 204 -8.84 -8.56 9.66
CA LEU A 204 -7.64 -8.37 10.48
C LEU A 204 -6.73 -9.59 10.52
N ASP A 205 -7.12 -10.70 9.90
CA ASP A 205 -6.40 -11.98 9.98
C ASP A 205 -6.15 -12.45 11.42
N SER A 206 -7.01 -12.05 12.35
CA SER A 206 -6.95 -12.42 13.77
C SER A 206 -7.90 -13.58 14.03
N ARG A 207 -7.36 -14.68 14.50
CA ARG A 207 -8.13 -15.92 14.80
C ARG A 207 -7.91 -16.34 16.25
N PRO A 208 -8.88 -16.07 17.12
CA PRO A 208 -8.81 -16.56 18.49
C PRO A 208 -8.90 -18.08 18.53
N TYR A 209 -7.78 -18.77 18.75
CA TYR A 209 -7.68 -20.23 18.75
C TYR A 209 -8.62 -20.91 19.75
N GLN A 210 -9.10 -20.20 20.76
CA GLN A 210 -10.09 -20.71 21.73
C GLN A 210 -11.41 -21.16 21.09
N PHE A 211 -11.70 -20.71 19.85
CA PHE A 211 -12.89 -21.09 19.11
C PHE A 211 -12.62 -22.17 18.05
N VAL A 212 -11.35 -22.55 17.86
CA VAL A 212 -10.95 -23.54 16.87
C VAL A 212 -10.93 -24.93 17.53
N TYR A 213 -11.57 -25.88 16.92
CA TYR A 213 -11.64 -27.27 17.43
C TYR A 213 -11.60 -28.28 16.28
N LEU A 214 -11.30 -29.51 16.61
CA LEU A 214 -11.36 -30.63 15.69
C LEU A 214 -12.70 -31.36 15.86
N GLU A 215 -13.43 -31.52 14.78
CA GLU A 215 -14.64 -32.35 14.73
C GLU A 215 -14.24 -33.75 14.26
N ASN A 216 -14.18 -34.70 15.17
CA ASN A 216 -13.95 -36.11 14.81
C ASN A 216 -15.20 -36.65 14.11
N LYS A 217 -15.14 -36.85 12.81
CA LYS A 217 -16.11 -37.67 12.09
C LYS A 217 -15.81 -39.14 12.43
N ASN A 218 -16.54 -39.71 13.39
CA ASN A 218 -16.56 -41.15 13.64
C ASN A 218 -17.14 -41.91 12.45
#